data_d347e509243b5afdc1611b19fa3a5ba0
#
_entry.id   d347e509243b5afdc1611b19fa3a5ba0
#
_cell.length_a   1.000
_cell.length_b   1.000
_cell.length_c   1.000
_cell.angle_alpha   90.00
_cell.angle_beta   90.00
_cell.angle_gamma   90.00
#
_symmetry.space_group_name_H-M   'P 1'
#
loop_
_entity.id
_entity.type
_entity.pdbx_description
1 polymer ?
#
loop_
_entity_poly.entity_id
_entity_poly.type
_entity_poly.pdbx_seq_one_letter_code
_entity_poly.pdbx_strand_id
1 'polypeptide(L)'
;MDQHLIDRIKQYWNRQPCNIRHGRSEPGTPEFFAEISERRYHVEPHIREFAGFHLWQGRRVLEIGSGIGSDAEEFAKNGAEYVGIDLSSESVGIARDRFKLLDLEGEFHNIDASNHDAVTALGKFDLVYSYGVIHHYPDMSGIIDNVYDVLNTGGEFRFMVYAKNSWKMAMIQKGLDQYEAQAGCPYAQAFTKEEITNILGTRWHVERIRQDHCFMYNVAEYKQGNYELEPWFAAMPDEVRQAVREYLGWHLLVKAKKL
;
A
#
# COMPACT_ATOMS: atom_id res chain seq x y z
N MET A 1 -2.74 -19.41 13.52
CA MET A 1 -1.85 -18.62 12.63
C MET A 1 -0.41 -19.06 12.87
N ASP A 2 0.42 -19.17 11.83
CA ASP A 2 1.83 -19.55 11.97
C ASP A 2 2.65 -18.33 12.45
N GLN A 3 2.85 -18.22 13.77
CA GLN A 3 3.59 -17.13 14.39
C GLN A 3 5.02 -17.01 13.87
N HIS A 4 5.67 -18.13 13.57
CA HIS A 4 7.03 -18.13 13.02
C HIS A 4 7.10 -17.43 11.66
N LEU A 5 6.07 -17.59 10.80
CA LEU A 5 6.00 -16.89 9.53
C LEU A 5 5.77 -15.38 9.71
N ILE A 6 4.91 -14.98 10.65
CA ILE A 6 4.70 -13.56 10.98
C ILE A 6 6.00 -12.92 11.48
N ASP A 7 6.74 -13.61 12.35
CA ASP A 7 8.03 -13.12 12.86
C ASP A 7 9.06 -12.93 11.73
N ARG A 8 9.09 -13.82 10.75
CA ARG A 8 9.95 -13.69 9.56
C ARG A 8 9.54 -12.50 8.69
N ILE A 9 8.23 -12.27 8.50
CA ILE A 9 7.71 -11.12 7.77
C ILE A 9 8.10 -9.83 8.49
N LYS A 10 7.91 -9.78 9.82
CA LYS A 10 8.32 -8.64 10.66
C LYS A 10 9.83 -8.35 10.54
N GLN A 11 10.66 -9.38 10.64
CA GLN A 11 12.12 -9.24 10.51
C GLN A 11 12.53 -8.74 9.12
N TYR A 12 11.83 -9.19 8.06
CA TYR A 12 12.10 -8.73 6.71
C TYR A 12 11.83 -7.22 6.58
N TRP A 13 10.64 -6.74 7.01
CA TRP A 13 10.27 -5.33 6.93
C TRP A 13 11.04 -4.42 7.90
N ASN A 14 11.49 -4.94 9.05
CA ASN A 14 12.40 -4.20 9.94
C ASN A 14 13.77 -3.95 9.27
N ARG A 15 14.27 -4.90 8.49
CA ARG A 15 15.56 -4.73 7.79
C ARG A 15 15.46 -3.86 6.55
N GLN A 16 14.30 -3.79 5.94
CA GLN A 16 14.06 -3.08 4.68
C GLN A 16 12.72 -2.32 4.71
N PRO A 17 12.61 -1.23 5.49
CA PRO A 17 11.43 -0.38 5.44
C PRO A 17 11.10 0.00 4.01
N CYS A 18 9.82 -0.14 3.63
CA CYS A 18 9.39 0.05 2.25
C CYS A 18 9.73 1.46 1.76
N ASN A 19 10.24 1.56 0.54
CA ASN A 19 10.64 2.81 -0.14
C ASN A 19 11.85 3.56 0.42
N ILE A 20 12.40 3.21 1.59
CA ILE A 20 13.53 3.95 2.21
C ILE A 20 14.75 4.09 1.28
N ARG A 21 14.98 3.10 0.42
CA ARG A 21 16.11 3.08 -0.54
C ARG A 21 16.01 4.11 -1.67
N HIS A 22 14.88 4.80 -1.81
CA HIS A 22 14.64 5.76 -2.90
C HIS A 22 14.98 7.20 -2.54
N GLY A 23 15.25 7.49 -1.27
CA GLY A 23 15.84 8.76 -0.86
C GLY A 23 17.34 8.76 -1.14
N ARG A 24 17.86 9.89 -1.61
CA ARG A 24 19.27 10.10 -1.96
C ARG A 24 19.94 11.12 -1.06
N SER A 25 19.16 12.06 -0.55
CA SER A 25 19.59 13.02 0.45
C SER A 25 19.88 12.32 1.77
N GLU A 26 20.43 13.04 2.73
CA GLU A 26 20.75 12.51 4.06
C GLU A 26 19.49 11.91 4.70
N PRO A 27 19.53 10.64 5.13
CA PRO A 27 18.38 9.99 5.75
C PRO A 27 17.83 10.79 6.95
N GLY A 28 16.49 10.90 7.01
CA GLY A 28 15.82 11.62 8.10
C GLY A 28 15.74 13.13 7.91
N THR A 29 16.11 13.67 6.75
CA THR A 29 15.91 15.08 6.40
C THR A 29 14.60 15.31 5.65
N PRO A 30 14.05 16.55 5.62
CA PRO A 30 12.87 16.86 4.82
C PRO A 30 13.05 16.54 3.35
N GLU A 31 14.24 16.81 2.79
CA GLU A 31 14.60 16.54 1.40
C GLU A 31 14.56 15.05 1.10
N PHE A 32 15.09 14.22 2.01
CA PHE A 32 15.06 12.77 1.89
C PHE A 32 13.60 12.24 1.77
N PHE A 33 12.71 12.70 2.63
CA PHE A 33 11.32 12.29 2.60
C PHE A 33 10.56 12.85 1.40
N ALA A 34 10.88 14.06 0.95
CA ALA A 34 10.30 14.66 -0.25
C ALA A 34 10.66 13.86 -1.50
N GLU A 35 11.92 13.46 -1.68
CA GLU A 35 12.38 12.62 -2.80
C GLU A 35 11.62 11.28 -2.85
N ILE A 36 11.43 10.64 -1.69
CA ILE A 36 10.68 9.38 -1.61
C ILE A 36 9.22 9.56 -2.02
N SER A 37 8.57 10.63 -1.55
CA SER A 37 7.17 10.93 -1.89
C SER A 37 7.03 11.31 -3.36
N GLU A 38 7.92 12.14 -3.89
CA GLU A 38 7.92 12.52 -5.30
C GLU A 38 8.05 11.29 -6.20
N ARG A 39 9.04 10.45 -5.93
CA ARG A 39 9.20 9.17 -6.66
C ARG A 39 7.94 8.32 -6.58
N ARG A 40 7.38 8.13 -5.37
CA ARG A 40 6.22 7.27 -5.16
C ARG A 40 5.05 7.69 -6.04
N TYR A 41 4.69 8.96 -5.99
CA TYR A 41 3.53 9.46 -6.75
C TYR A 41 3.82 9.71 -8.22
N HIS A 42 5.09 9.82 -8.62
CA HIS A 42 5.48 9.83 -10.03
C HIS A 42 5.35 8.43 -10.66
N VAL A 43 5.84 7.42 -9.97
CA VAL A 43 5.83 6.02 -10.47
C VAL A 43 4.45 5.37 -10.34
N GLU A 44 3.69 5.76 -9.31
CA GLU A 44 2.38 5.23 -8.98
C GLU A 44 1.32 6.34 -8.86
N PRO A 45 1.08 7.13 -9.93
CA PRO A 45 0.21 8.32 -9.87
C PRO A 45 -1.25 7.99 -9.50
N HIS A 46 -1.70 6.77 -9.76
CA HIS A 46 -3.04 6.28 -9.41
C HIS A 46 -3.30 6.22 -7.89
N ILE A 47 -2.26 6.27 -7.04
CA ILE A 47 -2.42 6.28 -5.58
C ILE A 47 -3.24 7.49 -5.14
N ARG A 48 -2.93 8.69 -5.64
CA ARG A 48 -3.61 9.93 -5.23
C ARG A 48 -5.12 9.87 -5.50
N GLU A 49 -5.52 9.38 -6.67
CA GLU A 49 -6.94 9.18 -7.02
C GLU A 49 -7.58 8.10 -6.16
N PHE A 50 -6.86 6.99 -5.96
CA PHE A 50 -7.36 5.84 -5.21
C PHE A 50 -7.53 6.15 -3.72
N ALA A 51 -6.54 6.73 -3.07
CA ALA A 51 -6.61 7.14 -1.67
C ALA A 51 -7.62 8.28 -1.46
N GLY A 52 -7.67 9.25 -2.42
CA GLY A 52 -8.57 10.40 -2.34
C GLY A 52 -8.33 11.21 -1.07
N PHE A 53 -7.08 11.51 -0.76
CA PHE A 53 -6.62 12.13 0.48
C PHE A 53 -7.50 13.32 0.93
N HIS A 54 -7.89 14.18 -0.01
CA HIS A 54 -8.71 15.38 0.23
C HIS A 54 -10.15 15.09 0.68
N LEU A 55 -10.64 13.88 0.52
CA LEU A 55 -12.02 13.48 0.90
C LEU A 55 -12.16 13.22 2.41
N TRP A 56 -11.04 13.14 3.14
CA TRP A 56 -11.00 12.68 4.52
C TRP A 56 -10.72 13.78 5.53
N GLN A 57 -10.86 15.04 5.16
CA GLN A 57 -10.72 16.18 6.07
C GLN A 57 -11.69 16.07 7.25
N GLY A 58 -11.16 16.12 8.49
CA GLY A 58 -11.93 15.98 9.72
C GLY A 58 -12.54 14.59 9.93
N ARG A 59 -12.04 13.56 9.22
CA ARG A 59 -12.46 12.17 9.34
C ARG A 59 -11.35 11.33 9.94
N ARG A 60 -11.73 10.30 10.69
CA ARG A 60 -10.77 9.35 11.25
C ARG A 60 -10.35 8.31 10.22
N VAL A 61 -9.06 8.26 9.96
CA VAL A 61 -8.43 7.35 8.98
C VAL A 61 -7.49 6.40 9.69
N LEU A 62 -7.67 5.10 9.50
CA LEU A 62 -6.70 4.07 9.89
C LEU A 62 -5.93 3.60 8.65
N GLU A 63 -4.61 3.69 8.68
CA GLU A 63 -3.76 3.04 7.68
C GLU A 63 -3.13 1.77 8.25
N ILE A 64 -3.37 0.64 7.59
CA ILE A 64 -2.72 -0.65 7.87
C ILE A 64 -1.50 -0.78 6.99
N GLY A 65 -0.31 -0.83 7.62
CA GLY A 65 0.97 -0.83 6.95
C GLY A 65 1.42 0.57 6.55
N SER A 66 1.46 1.49 7.52
CA SER A 66 1.83 2.90 7.31
C SER A 66 3.26 3.09 6.77
N GLY A 67 4.10 2.05 6.86
CA GLY A 67 5.48 2.11 6.43
C GLY A 67 6.21 3.31 7.04
N ILE A 68 6.94 4.04 6.22
CA ILE A 68 7.68 5.26 6.62
C ILE A 68 6.84 6.54 6.50
N GLY A 69 5.52 6.43 6.40
CA GLY A 69 4.58 7.54 6.50
C GLY A 69 4.36 8.36 5.23
N SER A 70 4.57 7.80 4.02
CA SER A 70 4.40 8.58 2.78
C SER A 70 2.94 8.92 2.48
N ASP A 71 2.03 7.94 2.58
CA ASP A 71 0.59 8.19 2.40
C ASP A 71 -0.01 8.85 3.64
N ALA A 72 0.51 8.52 4.84
CA ALA A 72 0.18 9.18 6.10
C ALA A 72 0.34 10.71 6.03
N GLU A 73 1.47 11.18 5.51
CA GLU A 73 1.75 12.61 5.31
C GLU A 73 0.68 13.30 4.45
N GLU A 74 0.25 12.66 3.36
CA GLU A 74 -0.78 13.21 2.49
C GLU A 74 -2.15 13.23 3.20
N PHE A 75 -2.52 12.20 3.96
CA PHE A 75 -3.73 12.23 4.78
C PHE A 75 -3.70 13.36 5.80
N ALA A 76 -2.62 13.49 6.57
CA ALA A 76 -2.47 14.51 7.59
C ALA A 76 -2.47 15.93 7.00
N LYS A 77 -1.74 16.18 5.90
CA LYS A 77 -1.73 17.47 5.19
C LYS A 77 -3.11 17.88 4.66
N ASN A 78 -3.98 16.90 4.37
CA ASN A 78 -5.35 17.15 3.96
C ASN A 78 -6.35 17.20 5.15
N GLY A 79 -5.86 17.20 6.39
CA GLY A 79 -6.65 17.41 7.58
C GLY A 79 -7.41 16.18 8.09
N ALA A 80 -6.98 14.97 7.76
CA ALA A 80 -7.53 13.75 8.34
C ALA A 80 -7.04 13.58 9.79
N GLU A 81 -7.87 13.02 10.67
CA GLU A 81 -7.47 12.50 11.97
C GLU A 81 -6.81 11.12 11.75
N TYR A 82 -5.48 11.14 11.61
CA TYR A 82 -4.74 9.99 11.11
C TYR A 82 -4.22 9.09 12.21
N VAL A 83 -4.42 7.77 12.02
CA VAL A 83 -3.83 6.69 12.81
C VAL A 83 -3.18 5.68 11.86
N GLY A 84 -1.89 5.40 12.06
CA GLY A 84 -1.16 4.38 11.31
C GLY A 84 -0.75 3.21 12.18
N ILE A 85 -0.87 1.99 11.65
CA ILE A 85 -0.29 0.79 12.26
C ILE A 85 0.67 0.11 11.29
N ASP A 86 1.75 -0.43 11.83
CA ASP A 86 2.70 -1.25 11.06
C ASP A 86 3.29 -2.37 11.93
N LEU A 87 3.55 -3.51 11.31
CA LEU A 87 4.20 -4.64 11.96
C LEU A 87 5.68 -4.36 12.27
N SER A 88 6.32 -3.47 11.47
CA SER A 88 7.71 -3.06 11.59
C SER A 88 7.86 -1.91 12.59
N SER A 89 8.56 -2.15 13.69
CA SER A 89 8.92 -1.09 14.66
C SER A 89 9.84 -0.03 14.06
N GLU A 90 10.71 -0.43 13.12
CA GLU A 90 11.61 0.49 12.41
C GLU A 90 10.81 1.47 11.53
N SER A 91 9.86 0.94 10.76
CA SER A 91 8.97 1.77 9.93
C SER A 91 8.18 2.77 10.78
N VAL A 92 7.61 2.31 11.90
CA VAL A 92 6.87 3.17 12.86
C VAL A 92 7.77 4.27 13.43
N GLY A 93 9.02 3.95 13.78
CA GLY A 93 9.99 4.93 14.27
C GLY A 93 10.25 6.02 13.23
N ILE A 94 10.56 5.63 12.00
CA ILE A 94 10.82 6.56 10.88
C ILE A 94 9.59 7.43 10.58
N ALA A 95 8.38 6.85 10.60
CA ALA A 95 7.15 7.60 10.36
C ALA A 95 6.88 8.67 11.43
N ARG A 96 7.12 8.35 12.71
CA ARG A 96 7.04 9.31 13.82
C ARG A 96 8.04 10.46 13.67
N ASP A 97 9.29 10.13 13.33
CA ASP A 97 10.35 11.14 13.13
C ASP A 97 10.01 12.05 11.94
N ARG A 98 9.48 11.48 10.84
CA ARG A 98 8.99 12.23 9.68
C ARG A 98 7.89 13.22 10.08
N PHE A 99 6.88 12.79 10.84
CA PHE A 99 5.77 13.64 11.27
C PHE A 99 6.24 14.76 12.18
N LYS A 100 7.13 14.45 13.14
CA LYS A 100 7.74 15.44 14.00
C LYS A 100 8.56 16.48 13.20
N LEU A 101 9.32 16.03 12.20
CA LEU A 101 10.13 16.88 11.35
C LEU A 101 9.29 17.84 10.50
N LEU A 102 8.13 17.37 10.04
CA LEU A 102 7.23 18.12 9.17
C LEU A 102 6.12 18.88 9.93
N ASP A 103 6.18 18.88 11.28
CA ASP A 103 5.16 19.49 12.15
C ASP A 103 3.74 19.04 11.80
N LEU A 104 3.57 17.71 11.63
CA LEU A 104 2.30 17.07 11.32
C LEU A 104 1.77 16.30 12.52
N GLU A 105 0.45 16.28 12.68
CA GLU A 105 -0.24 15.48 13.70
C GLU A 105 -0.67 14.12 13.14
N GLY A 106 -0.49 13.07 13.95
CA GLY A 106 -0.89 11.70 13.63
C GLY A 106 -0.36 10.71 14.66
N GLU A 107 -1.07 9.61 14.79
CA GLU A 107 -0.71 8.54 15.70
C GLU A 107 -0.09 7.36 14.93
N PHE A 108 0.97 6.77 15.47
CA PHE A 108 1.61 5.59 14.89
C PHE A 108 1.82 4.52 15.95
N HIS A 109 1.39 3.29 15.67
CA HIS A 109 1.49 2.18 16.60
C HIS A 109 2.14 0.96 15.95
N ASN A 110 3.04 0.30 16.68
CA ASN A 110 3.61 -0.97 16.26
C ASN A 110 2.64 -2.09 16.64
N ILE A 111 1.68 -2.37 15.76
CA ILE A 111 0.59 -3.34 15.95
C ILE A 111 0.58 -4.30 14.77
N ASP A 112 0.43 -5.59 15.08
CA ASP A 112 0.07 -6.62 14.11
C ASP A 112 -1.41 -6.48 13.73
N ALA A 113 -1.70 -6.22 12.45
CA ALA A 113 -3.07 -6.05 11.95
C ALA A 113 -3.96 -7.29 12.13
N SER A 114 -3.36 -8.47 12.37
CA SER A 114 -4.08 -9.70 12.69
C SER A 114 -4.50 -9.81 14.17
N ASN A 115 -3.98 -8.94 15.05
CA ASN A 115 -4.33 -8.91 16.46
C ASN A 115 -5.63 -8.12 16.66
N HIS A 116 -6.76 -8.84 16.75
CA HIS A 116 -8.09 -8.26 16.87
C HIS A 116 -8.21 -7.25 18.03
N ASP A 117 -7.77 -7.64 19.23
CA ASP A 117 -7.92 -6.80 20.43
C ASP A 117 -7.12 -5.51 20.32
N ALA A 118 -5.89 -5.59 19.79
CA ALA A 118 -5.05 -4.41 19.59
C ALA A 118 -5.61 -3.46 18.52
N VAL A 119 -6.18 -4.00 17.42
CA VAL A 119 -6.79 -3.20 16.35
C VAL A 119 -8.09 -2.55 16.84
N THR A 120 -8.96 -3.30 17.51
CA THR A 120 -10.25 -2.77 18.00
C THR A 120 -10.11 -1.75 19.12
N ALA A 121 -9.05 -1.82 19.91
CA ALA A 121 -8.72 -0.82 20.93
C ALA A 121 -8.43 0.58 20.35
N LEU A 122 -8.11 0.71 19.07
CA LEU A 122 -7.91 2.00 18.40
C LEU A 122 -9.21 2.77 18.15
N GLY A 123 -10.37 2.12 18.34
CA GLY A 123 -11.68 2.73 18.18
C GLY A 123 -12.28 2.57 16.78
N LYS A 124 -13.06 3.56 16.34
CA LYS A 124 -13.81 3.50 15.07
C LYS A 124 -13.25 4.49 14.06
N PHE A 125 -13.38 4.14 12.76
CA PHE A 125 -12.83 4.89 11.64
C PHE A 125 -13.86 5.07 10.53
N ASP A 126 -13.71 6.14 9.76
CA ASP A 126 -14.51 6.41 8.55
C ASP A 126 -13.87 5.79 7.31
N LEU A 127 -12.53 5.69 7.31
CA LEU A 127 -11.74 4.99 6.32
C LEU A 127 -10.76 4.04 7.01
N VAL A 128 -10.67 2.81 6.49
CA VAL A 128 -9.48 1.98 6.64
C VAL A 128 -8.79 1.91 5.28
N TYR A 129 -7.52 2.24 5.25
CA TYR A 129 -6.67 2.24 4.06
C TYR A 129 -5.52 1.26 4.22
N SER A 130 -5.20 0.50 3.18
CA SER A 130 -4.06 -0.42 3.19
C SER A 130 -3.49 -0.58 1.78
N TYR A 131 -2.28 -0.10 1.55
CA TYR A 131 -1.69 -0.12 0.22
C TYR A 131 -0.45 -1.01 0.16
N GLY A 132 -0.60 -2.18 -0.47
CA GLY A 132 0.52 -3.10 -0.67
C GLY A 132 0.91 -3.92 0.56
N VAL A 133 -0.02 -4.20 1.49
CA VAL A 133 0.31 -4.78 2.82
C VAL A 133 -0.41 -6.07 3.12
N ILE A 134 -1.75 -6.10 3.12
CA ILE A 134 -2.52 -7.21 3.68
C ILE A 134 -2.33 -8.54 2.95
N HIS A 135 -1.89 -8.52 1.70
CA HIS A 135 -1.53 -9.72 0.94
C HIS A 135 -0.19 -10.36 1.36
N HIS A 136 0.56 -9.73 2.25
CA HIS A 136 1.73 -10.29 2.92
C HIS A 136 1.39 -11.06 4.20
N TYR A 137 0.11 -11.15 4.55
CA TYR A 137 -0.37 -11.95 5.67
C TYR A 137 -0.98 -13.27 5.18
N PRO A 138 -0.68 -14.41 5.84
CA PRO A 138 -1.28 -15.70 5.50
C PRO A 138 -2.79 -15.73 5.69
N ASP A 139 -3.29 -15.01 6.70
CA ASP A 139 -4.71 -14.87 7.01
C ASP A 139 -5.20 -13.44 6.72
N MET A 140 -5.34 -13.12 5.44
CA MET A 140 -5.91 -11.84 5.02
C MET A 140 -7.38 -11.70 5.45
N SER A 141 -8.13 -12.83 5.53
CA SER A 141 -9.54 -12.81 5.93
C SER A 141 -9.71 -12.33 7.36
N GLY A 142 -8.87 -12.77 8.30
CA GLY A 142 -8.91 -12.30 9.69
C GLY A 142 -8.60 -10.80 9.80
N ILE A 143 -7.70 -10.27 8.96
CA ILE A 143 -7.47 -8.81 8.91
C ILE A 143 -8.71 -8.08 8.39
N ILE A 144 -9.38 -8.59 7.36
CA ILE A 144 -10.62 -8.01 6.81
C ILE A 144 -11.74 -8.01 7.86
N ASP A 145 -11.80 -9.04 8.72
CA ASP A 145 -12.72 -9.09 9.84
C ASP A 145 -12.42 -7.98 10.87
N ASN A 146 -11.15 -7.80 11.22
CA ASN A 146 -10.72 -6.72 12.12
C ASN A 146 -11.06 -5.34 11.52
N VAL A 147 -10.85 -5.15 10.21
CA VAL A 147 -11.22 -3.93 9.49
C VAL A 147 -12.73 -3.68 9.57
N TYR A 148 -13.53 -4.74 9.35
CA TYR A 148 -14.98 -4.61 9.47
C TYR A 148 -15.39 -4.13 10.86
N ASP A 149 -14.77 -4.67 11.89
CA ASP A 149 -15.10 -4.34 13.27
C ASP A 149 -14.73 -2.92 13.65
N VAL A 150 -13.67 -2.33 13.10
CA VAL A 150 -13.25 -0.94 13.43
C VAL A 150 -13.86 0.11 12.50
N LEU A 151 -14.51 -0.26 11.40
CA LEU A 151 -15.21 0.69 10.55
C LEU A 151 -16.55 1.12 11.16
N ASN A 152 -16.89 2.40 11.01
CA ASN A 152 -18.24 2.92 11.16
C ASN A 152 -19.17 2.28 10.13
N THR A 153 -20.48 2.20 10.40
CA THR A 153 -21.47 1.80 9.38
C THR A 153 -21.40 2.78 8.22
N GLY A 154 -21.33 2.28 6.99
CA GLY A 154 -21.09 3.08 5.78
C GLY A 154 -19.65 3.56 5.60
N GLY A 155 -18.73 3.23 6.51
CA GLY A 155 -17.32 3.51 6.37
C GLY A 155 -16.68 2.74 5.21
N GLU A 156 -15.60 3.28 4.68
CA GLU A 156 -14.94 2.74 3.51
C GLU A 156 -13.70 1.92 3.87
N PHE A 157 -13.49 0.83 3.13
CA PHE A 157 -12.24 0.08 3.09
C PHE A 157 -11.62 0.21 1.70
N ARG A 158 -10.47 0.85 1.62
CA ARG A 158 -9.68 0.98 0.39
C ARG A 158 -8.37 0.24 0.56
N PHE A 159 -8.16 -0.77 -0.28
CA PHE A 159 -6.92 -1.53 -0.20
C PHE A 159 -6.38 -1.93 -1.57
N MET A 160 -5.06 -2.06 -1.64
CA MET A 160 -4.37 -2.58 -2.80
C MET A 160 -3.70 -3.89 -2.46
N VAL A 161 -3.90 -4.88 -3.32
CA VAL A 161 -3.20 -6.17 -3.32
C VAL A 161 -2.65 -6.50 -4.71
N TYR A 162 -1.80 -7.50 -4.83
CA TYR A 162 -1.25 -7.90 -6.12
C TYR A 162 -2.26 -8.65 -6.98
N ALA A 163 -2.27 -8.34 -8.27
CA ALA A 163 -3.12 -8.97 -9.26
C ALA A 163 -2.50 -10.25 -9.82
N LYS A 164 -3.22 -11.37 -9.71
CA LYS A 164 -2.81 -12.68 -10.24
C LYS A 164 -2.69 -12.66 -11.77
N ASN A 165 -3.67 -12.01 -12.42
CA ASN A 165 -3.71 -11.86 -13.88
C ASN A 165 -3.02 -10.54 -14.27
N SER A 166 -1.68 -10.50 -14.17
CA SER A 166 -0.90 -9.32 -14.47
C SER A 166 0.35 -9.64 -15.29
N TRP A 167 0.86 -8.64 -16.01
CA TRP A 167 2.13 -8.75 -16.71
C TRP A 167 3.25 -9.21 -15.77
N LYS A 168 3.40 -8.54 -14.62
CA LYS A 168 4.44 -8.85 -13.64
C LYS A 168 4.36 -10.29 -13.13
N MET A 169 3.15 -10.78 -12.81
CA MET A 169 2.97 -12.17 -12.36
C MET A 169 3.34 -13.17 -13.46
N ALA A 170 2.96 -12.91 -14.71
CA ALA A 170 3.32 -13.75 -15.84
C ALA A 170 4.86 -13.84 -16.03
N MET A 171 5.58 -12.73 -15.85
CA MET A 171 7.04 -12.68 -15.94
C MET A 171 7.69 -13.46 -14.77
N ILE A 172 7.19 -13.27 -13.54
CA ILE A 172 7.68 -14.01 -12.35
C ILE A 172 7.49 -15.51 -12.53
N GLN A 173 6.33 -15.96 -13.03
CA GLN A 173 6.04 -17.38 -13.28
C GLN A 173 6.95 -18.00 -14.35
N LYS A 174 7.52 -17.19 -15.24
CA LYS A 174 8.54 -17.62 -16.21
C LYS A 174 9.95 -17.56 -15.67
N GLY A 175 10.15 -17.25 -14.40
CA GLY A 175 11.47 -17.13 -13.78
C GLY A 175 12.24 -15.89 -14.21
N LEU A 176 11.56 -14.89 -14.78
CA LEU A 176 12.18 -13.63 -15.17
C LEU A 176 12.20 -12.67 -13.99
N ASP A 177 13.35 -12.07 -13.74
CA ASP A 177 13.50 -11.08 -12.68
C ASP A 177 12.61 -9.86 -12.94
N GLN A 178 11.90 -9.45 -11.91
CA GLN A 178 10.99 -8.29 -11.96
C GLN A 178 11.37 -7.32 -10.86
N TYR A 179 11.93 -6.19 -11.25
CA TYR A 179 12.26 -5.12 -10.33
C TYR A 179 11.01 -4.66 -9.57
N GLU A 180 11.14 -4.29 -8.31
CA GLU A 180 10.03 -3.95 -7.40
C GLU A 180 9.02 -5.10 -7.12
N ALA A 181 9.41 -6.36 -7.40
CA ALA A 181 8.56 -7.53 -7.12
C ALA A 181 8.65 -8.04 -5.68
N GLN A 182 9.24 -7.27 -4.75
CA GLN A 182 9.43 -7.67 -3.34
C GLN A 182 10.21 -8.99 -3.21
N ALA A 183 11.26 -9.14 -4.02
CA ALA A 183 12.12 -10.32 -4.00
C ALA A 183 12.66 -10.59 -2.59
N GLY A 184 12.50 -11.84 -2.11
CA GLY A 184 12.92 -12.25 -0.78
C GLY A 184 11.92 -11.99 0.34
N CYS A 185 10.77 -11.36 0.08
CA CYS A 185 9.69 -11.29 1.06
C CYS A 185 9.21 -12.72 1.41
N PRO A 186 9.13 -13.10 2.71
CA PRO A 186 8.80 -14.46 3.12
C PRO A 186 7.44 -14.96 2.67
N TYR A 187 6.50 -14.03 2.45
CA TYR A 187 5.15 -14.35 2.03
C TYR A 187 4.54 -13.20 1.23
N ALA A 188 3.91 -13.53 0.12
CA ALA A 188 3.07 -12.65 -0.65
C ALA A 188 2.07 -13.46 -1.48
N GLN A 189 0.84 -13.01 -1.56
CA GLN A 189 -0.21 -13.58 -2.40
C GLN A 189 -0.63 -12.61 -3.50
N ALA A 190 -1.10 -13.14 -4.61
CA ALA A 190 -1.78 -12.37 -5.65
C ALA A 190 -3.19 -12.93 -5.84
N PHE A 191 -4.13 -12.07 -6.22
CA PHE A 191 -5.55 -12.37 -6.26
C PHE A 191 -6.16 -12.03 -7.62
N THR A 192 -7.23 -12.74 -7.97
CA THR A 192 -8.17 -12.31 -9.02
C THR A 192 -9.23 -11.39 -8.40
N LYS A 193 -9.96 -10.66 -9.26
CA LYS A 193 -11.10 -9.83 -8.82
C LYS A 193 -12.20 -10.69 -8.15
N GLU A 194 -12.42 -11.90 -8.66
CA GLU A 194 -13.39 -12.86 -8.13
C GLU A 194 -12.97 -13.36 -6.73
N GLU A 195 -11.71 -13.75 -6.56
CA GLU A 195 -11.18 -14.17 -5.25
C GLU A 195 -11.38 -13.08 -4.20
N ILE A 196 -11.09 -11.81 -4.53
CA ILE A 196 -11.32 -10.68 -3.63
C ILE A 196 -12.79 -10.49 -3.29
N THR A 197 -13.67 -10.56 -4.29
CA THR A 197 -15.12 -10.45 -4.08
C THR A 197 -15.63 -11.57 -3.15
N ASN A 198 -15.14 -12.79 -3.32
CA ASN A 198 -15.50 -13.93 -2.47
C ASN A 198 -14.99 -13.78 -1.03
N ILE A 199 -13.78 -13.26 -0.84
CA ILE A 199 -13.20 -13.01 0.50
C ILE A 199 -13.99 -11.92 1.24
N LEU A 200 -14.39 -10.85 0.56
CA LEU A 200 -15.21 -9.78 1.16
C LEU A 200 -16.60 -10.30 1.55
N GLY A 201 -17.21 -11.16 0.72
CA GLY A 201 -18.52 -11.72 0.99
C GLY A 201 -19.65 -10.68 0.96
N THR A 202 -20.81 -11.06 1.52
CA THR A 202 -22.07 -10.28 1.39
C THR A 202 -22.19 -9.12 2.39
N ARG A 203 -21.35 -9.03 3.39
CA ARG A 203 -21.38 -7.93 4.38
C ARG A 203 -20.70 -6.65 3.89
N TRP A 204 -20.07 -6.72 2.70
CA TRP A 204 -19.42 -5.57 2.06
C TRP A 204 -20.15 -5.20 0.79
N HIS A 205 -20.38 -3.91 0.59
CA HIS A 205 -20.75 -3.38 -0.72
C HIS A 205 -19.45 -3.05 -1.49
N VAL A 206 -19.12 -3.90 -2.46
CA VAL A 206 -17.95 -3.68 -3.33
C VAL A 206 -18.30 -2.64 -4.38
N GLU A 207 -17.80 -1.41 -4.21
CA GLU A 207 -18.07 -0.32 -5.15
C GLU A 207 -17.27 -0.46 -6.45
N ARG A 208 -15.99 -0.85 -6.33
CA ARG A 208 -15.11 -0.98 -7.51
C ARG A 208 -13.92 -1.86 -7.20
N ILE A 209 -13.56 -2.71 -8.17
CA ILE A 209 -12.27 -3.40 -8.24
C ILE A 209 -11.63 -3.05 -9.58
N ARG A 210 -10.51 -2.30 -9.54
CA ARG A 210 -9.77 -1.85 -10.71
C ARG A 210 -8.36 -2.42 -10.69
N GLN A 211 -7.85 -2.80 -11.86
CA GLN A 211 -6.43 -3.08 -12.04
C GLN A 211 -5.73 -1.83 -12.53
N ASP A 212 -4.48 -1.62 -12.09
CA ASP A 212 -3.63 -0.52 -12.53
C ASP A 212 -2.15 -0.89 -12.35
N HIS A 213 -1.27 -0.01 -12.76
CA HIS A 213 0.17 -0.06 -12.60
C HIS A 213 0.87 -1.17 -13.39
N CYS A 214 1.55 -0.78 -14.45
CA CYS A 214 2.57 -1.59 -15.10
C CYS A 214 3.93 -0.94 -14.88
N PHE A 215 4.86 -1.66 -14.26
CA PHE A 215 6.22 -1.18 -14.12
C PHE A 215 6.98 -1.43 -15.43
N MET A 216 6.95 -0.42 -16.31
CA MET A 216 7.55 -0.46 -17.64
C MET A 216 8.67 0.58 -17.78
N TYR A 217 9.45 0.75 -16.71
CA TYR A 217 10.63 1.62 -16.70
C TYR A 217 11.88 0.87 -17.12
N ASN A 218 12.80 1.57 -17.80
CA ASN A 218 14.14 1.09 -17.97
C ASN A 218 14.81 0.93 -16.61
N VAL A 219 15.13 -0.31 -16.22
CA VAL A 219 15.61 -0.62 -14.87
C VAL A 219 16.95 0.03 -14.56
N ALA A 220 17.84 0.16 -15.58
CA ALA A 220 19.15 0.77 -15.38
C ALA A 220 19.02 2.27 -15.08
N GLU A 221 18.19 2.98 -15.84
CA GLU A 221 17.87 4.39 -15.62
C GLU A 221 17.08 4.62 -14.33
N TYR A 222 16.11 3.76 -14.05
CA TYR A 222 15.31 3.82 -12.83
C TYR A 222 16.18 3.74 -11.56
N LYS A 223 17.19 2.87 -11.54
CA LYS A 223 18.13 2.76 -10.40
C LYS A 223 18.98 4.02 -10.21
N GLN A 224 19.13 4.83 -11.23
CA GLN A 224 19.80 6.14 -11.17
C GLN A 224 18.80 7.27 -10.83
N GLY A 225 17.50 6.93 -10.79
CA GLY A 225 16.37 7.84 -10.55
C GLY A 225 15.91 8.61 -11.76
N ASN A 226 16.27 8.13 -12.93
CA ASN A 226 15.71 8.57 -14.18
C ASN A 226 14.52 7.66 -14.50
N TYR A 227 13.31 8.18 -14.39
CA TYR A 227 12.08 7.38 -14.54
C TYR A 227 11.66 7.30 -16.01
N GLU A 228 12.57 6.82 -16.85
CA GLU A 228 12.34 6.65 -18.29
C GLU A 228 11.61 5.34 -18.56
N LEU A 229 10.54 5.43 -19.34
CA LEU A 229 9.82 4.24 -19.82
C LEU A 229 10.66 3.47 -20.84
N GLU A 230 10.49 2.16 -20.90
CA GLU A 230 11.03 1.36 -21.99
C GLU A 230 10.55 1.90 -23.34
N PRO A 231 11.44 2.09 -24.35
CA PRO A 231 11.11 2.76 -25.60
C PRO A 231 9.90 2.15 -26.33
N TRP A 232 9.78 0.83 -26.30
CA TRP A 232 8.66 0.12 -26.93
C TRP A 232 7.32 0.42 -26.23
N PHE A 233 7.33 0.62 -24.91
CA PHE A 233 6.13 0.99 -24.16
C PHE A 233 5.81 2.48 -24.31
N ALA A 234 6.82 3.33 -24.32
CA ALA A 234 6.67 4.77 -24.57
C ALA A 234 6.09 5.08 -25.95
N ALA A 235 6.43 4.27 -26.95
CA ALA A 235 5.94 4.41 -28.33
C ALA A 235 4.47 3.99 -28.52
N MET A 236 3.86 3.32 -27.54
CA MET A 236 2.44 2.94 -27.62
C MET A 236 1.54 4.17 -27.51
N PRO A 237 0.40 4.23 -28.24
CA PRO A 237 -0.65 5.21 -27.99
C PRO A 237 -1.13 5.16 -26.54
N ASP A 238 -1.57 6.31 -26.02
CA ASP A 238 -2.00 6.43 -24.60
C ASP A 238 -3.13 5.47 -24.26
N GLU A 239 -4.08 5.29 -25.17
CA GLU A 239 -5.22 4.39 -24.99
C GLU A 239 -4.76 2.93 -24.86
N VAL A 240 -3.72 2.54 -25.59
CA VAL A 240 -3.14 1.18 -25.49
C VAL A 240 -2.41 1.02 -24.17
N ARG A 241 -1.60 2.00 -23.74
CA ARG A 241 -0.94 1.97 -22.43
C ARG A 241 -1.94 1.92 -21.29
N GLN A 242 -3.06 2.65 -21.40
CA GLN A 242 -4.14 2.59 -20.43
C GLN A 242 -4.77 1.20 -20.40
N ALA A 243 -5.11 0.63 -21.54
CA ALA A 243 -5.66 -0.73 -21.63
C ALA A 243 -4.71 -1.77 -20.99
N VAL A 244 -3.39 -1.69 -21.28
CA VAL A 244 -2.40 -2.56 -20.64
C VAL A 244 -2.43 -2.44 -19.13
N ARG A 245 -2.53 -1.24 -18.56
CA ARG A 245 -2.65 -1.04 -17.11
C ARG A 245 -3.94 -1.62 -16.55
N GLU A 246 -5.07 -1.42 -17.22
CA GLU A 246 -6.39 -1.88 -16.76
C GLU A 246 -6.57 -3.39 -16.79
N TYR A 247 -5.92 -4.08 -17.75
CA TYR A 247 -6.07 -5.53 -17.92
C TYR A 247 -4.89 -6.34 -17.41
N LEU A 248 -3.69 -5.77 -17.38
CA LEU A 248 -2.44 -6.46 -17.02
C LEU A 248 -1.67 -5.76 -15.88
N GLY A 249 -2.23 -4.73 -15.27
CA GLY A 249 -1.62 -4.02 -14.15
C GLY A 249 -1.39 -4.93 -12.95
N TRP A 250 -0.35 -4.59 -12.18
CA TRP A 250 0.07 -5.36 -11.00
C TRP A 250 -0.79 -5.10 -9.76
N HIS A 251 -1.35 -3.89 -9.66
CA HIS A 251 -2.12 -3.46 -8.52
C HIS A 251 -3.61 -3.72 -8.71
N LEU A 252 -4.21 -4.48 -7.82
CA LEU A 252 -5.63 -4.67 -7.72
C LEU A 252 -6.17 -3.73 -6.64
N LEU A 253 -6.82 -2.66 -7.08
CA LEU A 253 -7.32 -1.56 -6.26
C LEU A 253 -8.78 -1.81 -5.92
N VAL A 254 -9.10 -1.93 -4.64
CA VAL A 254 -10.42 -2.31 -4.15
C VAL A 254 -11.01 -1.19 -3.31
N LYS A 255 -12.24 -0.77 -3.65
CA LYS A 255 -13.07 0.10 -2.81
C LYS A 255 -14.31 -0.66 -2.39
N ALA A 256 -14.51 -0.77 -1.09
CA ALA A 256 -15.66 -1.42 -0.50
C ALA A 256 -16.22 -0.60 0.66
N LYS A 257 -17.53 -0.71 0.91
CA LYS A 257 -18.21 -0.09 2.05
C LYS A 257 -18.75 -1.13 2.99
N LYS A 258 -18.66 -0.86 4.27
CA LYS A 258 -19.32 -1.63 5.32
C LYS A 258 -20.82 -1.43 5.22
N LEU A 259 -21.58 -2.54 5.10
CA LEU A 259 -23.04 -2.54 5.14
C LEU A 259 -23.59 -2.48 6.56
#